data_530c8d74b05f662bc9dae45909ea3467
#
_entry.id   530c8d74b05f662bc9dae45909ea3467
#
_cell.length_a   1.000
_cell.length_b   1.000
_cell.length_c   1.000
_cell.angle_alpha   90.00
_cell.angle_beta   90.00
_cell.angle_gamma   90.00
#
_symmetry.space_group_name_H-M   'P 1'
#
loop_
_entity.id
_entity.type
_entity.pdbx_description
1 polymer ?
#
loop_
_entity_poly.entity_id
_entity_poly.type
_entity_poly.pdbx_seq_one_letter_code
_entity_poly.pdbx_strand_id
1 'polypeptide(L)'
;TIFERYQRSEKALIAAMIEMVISGVSTRKVTKTVELLTDGATVSKSFVSNLMKQLDPFVFEWRNRSLEGSEYPFFMCDALYMKVRENHRIVSKGVYIGIGIDSDGRRTILGFDVQDGESEDNWDTVFQSFVQRGLFGVKLVISDAHKGLVKAVRKNFLGASWQRCQAHFLRNIFDKLPKKVSSDVKDELKSIFKASELELTRERKEHFLEKYGCDSKLSAACDILENGFEDAIQILSFPENIRRRIRTTNVLERLNEEIRRRERVIRIFPNINSITRIIGTLLMEKDTEWLASPRKYLEF
;
A
#
# COMPACT_ATOMS: atom_id res chain seq x y z
N THR A 1 28.80 29.16 21.63
CA THR A 1 29.77 28.58 22.58
C THR A 1 30.24 27.19 22.10
N ILE A 2 31.36 26.67 22.61
CA ILE A 2 31.89 25.34 22.29
C ILE A 2 30.85 24.27 22.64
N PHE A 3 30.15 24.35 23.74
CA PHE A 3 29.11 23.42 24.17
C PHE A 3 27.94 23.35 23.18
N GLU A 4 27.50 24.43 22.58
CA GLU A 4 26.45 24.44 21.57
C GLU A 4 26.87 23.71 20.25
N ARG A 5 28.16 23.81 19.91
CA ARG A 5 28.71 23.06 18.75
C ARG A 5 28.70 21.54 18.98
N TYR A 6 29.11 21.10 20.18
CA TYR A 6 29.10 19.67 20.55
C TYR A 6 27.66 19.12 20.57
N GLN A 7 26.71 19.85 21.18
CA GLN A 7 25.30 19.47 21.20
C GLN A 7 24.69 19.40 19.78
N ARG A 8 25.06 20.33 18.88
CA ARG A 8 24.60 20.28 17.49
C ARG A 8 25.18 19.08 16.74
N SER A 9 26.45 18.76 16.94
CA SER A 9 27.12 17.62 16.35
C SER A 9 26.51 16.30 16.84
N GLU A 10 26.20 16.20 18.13
CA GLU A 10 25.53 15.03 18.72
C GLU A 10 24.11 14.83 18.13
N LYS A 11 23.31 15.90 18.10
CA LYS A 11 21.97 15.86 17.47
C LYS A 11 22.02 15.49 16.01
N ALA A 12 22.98 16.00 15.25
CA ALA A 12 23.16 15.67 13.84
C ALA A 12 23.54 14.20 13.66
N LEU A 13 24.39 13.64 14.51
CA LEU A 13 24.78 12.24 14.49
C LEU A 13 23.58 11.32 14.83
N ILE A 14 22.78 11.71 15.84
CA ILE A 14 21.54 11.02 16.20
C ILE A 14 20.57 11.01 15.03
N ALA A 15 20.31 12.15 14.40
CA ALA A 15 19.44 12.25 13.24
C ALA A 15 19.93 11.39 12.06
N ALA A 16 21.25 11.40 11.80
CA ALA A 16 21.86 10.57 10.76
C ALA A 16 21.70 9.06 11.06
N MET A 17 21.83 8.63 12.32
CA MET A 17 21.60 7.23 12.69
C MET A 17 20.16 6.81 12.49
N ILE A 18 19.20 7.66 12.87
CA ILE A 18 17.77 7.43 12.66
C ILE A 18 17.48 7.31 11.17
N GLU A 19 17.94 8.27 10.37
CA GLU A 19 17.78 8.31 8.91
C GLU A 19 18.35 7.08 8.24
N MET A 20 19.55 6.64 8.60
CA MET A 20 20.13 5.41 8.08
C MET A 20 19.24 4.19 8.34
N VAL A 21 18.67 4.04 9.53
CA VAL A 21 17.78 2.91 9.85
C VAL A 21 16.50 2.98 9.03
N ILE A 22 15.87 4.15 8.93
CA ILE A 22 14.64 4.37 8.17
C ILE A 22 14.90 4.10 6.68
N SER A 23 16.04 4.52 6.16
CA SER A 23 16.49 4.25 4.79
C SER A 23 16.82 2.77 4.52
N GLY A 24 16.74 1.89 5.55
CA GLY A 24 16.94 0.45 5.42
C GLY A 24 18.38 -0.01 5.64
N VAL A 25 19.19 0.75 6.38
CA VAL A 25 20.50 0.32 6.83
C VAL A 25 20.36 -0.48 8.13
N SER A 26 20.93 -1.68 8.20
CA SER A 26 20.86 -2.49 9.42
C SER A 26 21.59 -1.82 10.59
N THR A 27 21.12 -2.01 11.82
CA THR A 27 21.76 -1.46 13.03
C THR A 27 23.23 -1.82 13.17
N ARG A 28 23.67 -2.98 12.63
CA ARG A 28 25.09 -3.37 12.56
C ARG A 28 25.92 -2.47 11.64
N LYS A 29 25.35 -2.12 10.49
CA LYS A 29 26.00 -1.21 9.54
C LYS A 29 26.01 0.21 10.08
N VAL A 30 24.92 0.65 10.73
CA VAL A 30 24.88 1.96 11.41
C VAL A 30 25.99 2.07 12.45
N THR A 31 26.13 1.08 13.36
CA THR A 31 27.23 1.03 14.33
C THR A 31 28.59 1.18 13.67
N LYS A 32 28.86 0.40 12.61
CA LYS A 32 30.12 0.46 11.89
C LYS A 32 30.35 1.81 11.20
N THR A 33 29.31 2.40 10.63
CA THR A 33 29.41 3.73 9.99
C THR A 33 29.72 4.81 11.01
N VAL A 34 29.08 4.77 12.18
CA VAL A 34 29.36 5.72 13.26
C VAL A 34 30.80 5.60 13.76
N GLU A 35 31.29 4.38 13.95
CA GLU A 35 32.68 4.11 14.35
C GLU A 35 33.70 4.73 13.37
N LEU A 36 33.43 4.62 12.07
CA LEU A 36 34.26 5.22 11.03
C LEU A 36 34.18 6.75 11.00
N LEU A 37 33.01 7.34 11.29
CA LEU A 37 32.80 8.79 11.26
C LEU A 37 33.30 9.51 12.52
N THR A 38 33.49 8.78 13.62
CA THR A 38 33.80 9.34 14.94
C THR A 38 35.20 8.93 15.43
N ASP A 39 36.05 8.49 14.52
CA ASP A 39 37.43 8.08 14.83
C ASP A 39 37.52 7.03 15.97
N GLY A 40 36.65 6.03 15.89
CA GLY A 40 36.64 4.86 16.78
C GLY A 40 35.62 4.91 17.93
N ALA A 41 34.79 5.94 18.05
CA ALA A 41 33.71 5.91 19.04
C ALA A 41 32.67 4.86 18.67
N THR A 42 32.41 3.91 19.56
CA THR A 42 31.48 2.81 19.32
C THR A 42 30.09 3.08 19.91
N VAL A 43 29.06 2.82 19.14
CA VAL A 43 27.66 2.79 19.60
C VAL A 43 27.15 1.34 19.56
N SER A 44 26.44 0.90 20.58
CA SER A 44 25.88 -0.45 20.58
C SER A 44 24.65 -0.55 19.69
N LYS A 45 24.36 -1.75 19.19
CA LYS A 45 23.11 -2.04 18.45
C LYS A 45 21.88 -1.74 19.30
N SER A 46 21.96 -1.99 20.61
CA SER A 46 20.89 -1.70 21.56
C SER A 46 20.66 -0.19 21.71
N PHE A 47 21.73 0.61 21.69
CA PHE A 47 21.63 2.06 21.67
C PHE A 47 20.86 2.53 20.43
N VAL A 48 21.25 2.11 19.23
CA VAL A 48 20.57 2.46 17.99
C VAL A 48 19.10 2.03 18.03
N SER A 49 18.82 0.83 18.53
CA SER A 49 17.45 0.32 18.67
C SER A 49 16.61 1.14 19.67
N ASN A 50 17.20 1.58 20.77
CA ASN A 50 16.53 2.43 21.75
C ASN A 50 16.30 3.85 21.22
N LEU A 51 17.26 4.36 20.46
CA LEU A 51 17.13 5.65 19.78
C LEU A 51 15.91 5.68 18.87
N MET A 52 15.69 4.61 18.12
CA MET A 52 14.51 4.50 17.25
C MET A 52 13.17 4.59 17.99
N LYS A 53 13.11 4.24 19.29
CA LYS A 53 11.88 4.37 20.10
C LYS A 53 11.42 5.82 20.28
N GLN A 54 12.31 6.80 20.08
CA GLN A 54 11.96 8.21 20.11
C GLN A 54 10.97 8.61 18.99
N LEU A 55 10.83 7.77 17.96
CA LEU A 55 9.87 7.97 16.87
C LEU A 55 8.45 7.52 17.23
N ASP A 56 8.26 6.70 18.27
CA ASP A 56 6.97 6.12 18.62
C ASP A 56 5.87 7.18 18.85
N PRO A 57 6.10 8.29 19.59
CA PRO A 57 5.10 9.33 19.80
C PRO A 57 4.68 10.01 18.48
N PHE A 58 5.63 10.30 17.59
CA PHE A 58 5.37 10.95 16.31
C PHE A 58 4.55 10.05 15.37
N VAL A 59 4.93 8.76 15.31
CA VAL A 59 4.17 7.77 14.53
C VAL A 59 2.77 7.60 15.10
N PHE A 60 2.62 7.58 16.43
CA PHE A 60 1.32 7.47 17.08
C PHE A 60 0.43 8.68 16.77
N GLU A 61 0.93 9.89 16.89
CA GLU A 61 0.21 11.12 16.58
C GLU A 61 -0.21 11.16 15.10
N TRP A 62 0.74 10.94 14.20
CA TRP A 62 0.47 10.93 12.78
C TRP A 62 -0.56 9.86 12.37
N ARG A 63 -0.45 8.64 12.91
CA ARG A 63 -1.35 7.54 12.62
C ARG A 63 -2.78 7.82 13.08
N ASN A 64 -2.95 8.53 14.20
CA ASN A 64 -4.25 8.83 14.81
C ASN A 64 -4.76 10.23 14.51
N ARG A 65 -4.10 10.97 13.63
CA ARG A 65 -4.52 12.33 13.27
C ARG A 65 -5.94 12.36 12.69
N SER A 66 -6.65 13.49 12.87
CA SER A 66 -7.93 13.74 12.21
C SER A 66 -7.77 13.71 10.68
N LEU A 67 -8.76 13.17 9.99
CA LEU A 67 -8.92 13.18 8.54
C LEU A 67 -10.03 14.13 8.11
N GLU A 68 -10.64 14.86 9.05
CA GLU A 68 -11.63 15.89 8.79
C GLU A 68 -11.05 17.04 7.96
N GLY A 69 -11.93 17.76 7.26
CA GLY A 69 -11.56 18.93 6.47
C GLY A 69 -11.28 18.65 4.99
N SER A 70 -11.20 17.39 4.57
CA SER A 70 -11.08 17.00 3.16
C SER A 70 -12.02 15.85 2.81
N GLU A 71 -12.70 15.98 1.68
CA GLU A 71 -13.47 14.88 1.08
C GLU A 71 -12.49 14.00 0.30
N TYR A 72 -12.63 12.67 0.45
CA TYR A 72 -11.76 11.68 -0.23
C TYR A 72 -12.60 10.79 -1.17
N PRO A 73 -12.94 11.26 -2.38
CA PRO A 73 -13.77 10.49 -3.31
C PRO A 73 -13.15 9.17 -3.74
N PHE A 74 -11.82 9.03 -3.71
CA PHE A 74 -11.14 7.79 -4.06
C PHE A 74 -10.31 7.28 -2.89
N PHE A 75 -10.51 6.02 -2.56
CA PHE A 75 -9.81 5.35 -1.49
C PHE A 75 -9.14 4.07 -2.02
N MET A 76 -7.85 3.92 -1.80
CA MET A 76 -7.08 2.73 -2.15
C MET A 76 -6.62 2.04 -0.88
N CYS A 77 -6.74 0.72 -0.82
CA CYS A 77 -6.26 -0.06 0.31
C CYS A 77 -5.61 -1.37 -0.12
N ASP A 78 -4.66 -1.83 0.68
CA ASP A 78 -3.94 -3.08 0.48
C ASP A 78 -3.38 -3.57 1.82
N ALA A 79 -3.08 -4.86 1.90
CA ALA A 79 -2.43 -5.47 3.06
C ALA A 79 -1.18 -6.23 2.63
N LEU A 80 -0.10 -6.08 3.41
CA LEU A 80 1.12 -6.85 3.22
C LEU A 80 1.50 -7.58 4.51
N TYR A 81 2.13 -8.73 4.36
CA TYR A 81 2.48 -9.57 5.50
C TYR A 81 3.93 -9.39 5.90
N MET A 82 4.18 -9.31 7.22
CA MET A 82 5.49 -9.22 7.84
C MET A 82 5.67 -10.25 8.94
N LYS A 83 6.89 -10.79 9.05
CA LYS A 83 7.24 -11.72 10.11
C LYS A 83 7.65 -10.99 11.37
N VAL A 84 7.07 -11.38 12.51
CA VAL A 84 7.34 -10.81 13.83
C VAL A 84 7.55 -11.93 14.85
N ARG A 85 8.37 -11.66 15.84
CA ARG A 85 8.55 -12.55 16.99
C ARG A 85 7.53 -12.20 18.07
N GLU A 86 6.71 -13.16 18.42
CA GLU A 86 5.69 -13.05 19.46
C GLU A 86 5.65 -14.37 20.26
N ASN A 87 5.68 -14.29 21.59
CA ASN A 87 5.65 -15.47 22.47
C ASN A 87 6.64 -16.58 22.05
N HIS A 88 7.90 -16.19 21.77
CA HIS A 88 9.00 -17.08 21.31
C HIS A 88 8.77 -17.77 19.95
N ARG A 89 7.70 -17.41 19.22
CA ARG A 89 7.38 -17.95 17.88
C ARG A 89 7.49 -16.84 16.82
N ILE A 90 7.65 -17.27 15.59
CA ILE A 90 7.59 -16.35 14.44
C ILE A 90 6.19 -16.47 13.86
N VAL A 91 5.46 -15.36 13.90
CA VAL A 91 4.11 -15.26 13.35
C VAL A 91 4.09 -14.25 12.20
N SER A 92 3.08 -14.34 11.34
CA SER A 92 2.87 -13.38 10.25
C SER A 92 1.78 -12.39 10.67
N LYS A 93 2.06 -11.10 10.56
CA LYS A 93 1.10 -10.01 10.81
C LYS A 93 0.77 -9.31 9.50
N GLY A 94 -0.50 -8.96 9.31
CA GLY A 94 -0.95 -8.12 8.22
C GLY A 94 -0.71 -6.64 8.55
N VAL A 95 -0.09 -5.91 7.65
CA VAL A 95 0.05 -4.46 7.71
C VAL A 95 -0.91 -3.88 6.67
N TYR A 96 -1.95 -3.24 7.14
CA TYR A 96 -3.04 -2.67 6.36
C TYR A 96 -2.75 -1.20 6.08
N ILE A 97 -2.83 -0.77 4.84
CA ILE A 97 -2.50 0.60 4.43
C ILE A 97 -3.68 1.19 3.66
N GLY A 98 -4.03 2.44 4.00
CA GLY A 98 -5.05 3.20 3.29
C GLY A 98 -4.47 4.48 2.69
N ILE A 99 -4.77 4.74 1.43
CA ILE A 99 -4.44 5.97 0.70
C ILE A 99 -5.74 6.62 0.25
N GLY A 100 -5.95 7.87 0.61
CA GLY A 100 -7.03 8.72 0.10
C GLY A 100 -6.54 9.61 -1.03
N ILE A 101 -7.43 9.93 -1.96
CA ILE A 101 -7.23 10.99 -2.94
C ILE A 101 -8.38 11.97 -2.72
N ASP A 102 -8.02 13.21 -2.38
CA ASP A 102 -8.99 14.26 -2.06
C ASP A 102 -9.63 14.88 -3.31
N SER A 103 -10.61 15.74 -3.09
CA SER A 103 -11.32 16.46 -4.15
C SER A 103 -10.44 17.46 -4.91
N ASP A 104 -9.29 17.84 -4.37
CA ASP A 104 -8.28 18.65 -5.06
C ASP A 104 -7.33 17.81 -5.94
N GLY A 105 -7.45 16.48 -5.90
CA GLY A 105 -6.62 15.53 -6.63
C GLY A 105 -5.28 15.24 -5.96
N ARG A 106 -5.12 15.58 -4.68
CA ARG A 106 -3.92 15.26 -3.91
C ARG A 106 -4.07 13.89 -3.25
N ARG A 107 -3.00 13.14 -3.19
CA ARG A 107 -3.00 11.84 -2.50
C ARG A 107 -2.40 12.00 -1.11
N THR A 108 -2.97 11.30 -0.15
CA THR A 108 -2.57 11.30 1.26
C THR A 108 -2.58 9.88 1.78
N ILE A 109 -1.59 9.48 2.58
CA ILE A 109 -1.63 8.22 3.30
C ILE A 109 -2.51 8.42 4.53
N LEU A 110 -3.73 7.89 4.52
CA LEU A 110 -4.70 8.06 5.61
C LEU A 110 -4.25 7.40 6.91
N GLY A 111 -3.43 6.36 6.80
CA GLY A 111 -2.84 5.64 7.91
C GLY A 111 -2.60 4.17 7.58
N PHE A 112 -2.23 3.43 8.63
CA PHE A 112 -2.00 1.99 8.56
C PHE A 112 -2.39 1.33 9.88
N ASP A 113 -2.57 0.01 9.86
CA ASP A 113 -2.73 -0.81 11.06
C ASP A 113 -1.99 -2.14 10.95
N VAL A 114 -1.74 -2.79 12.09
CA VAL A 114 -1.05 -4.08 12.16
C VAL A 114 -1.95 -5.08 12.89
N GLN A 115 -2.40 -6.11 12.20
CA GLN A 115 -3.38 -7.08 12.68
C GLN A 115 -2.92 -8.53 12.46
N ASP A 116 -3.61 -9.48 13.11
CA ASP A 116 -3.39 -10.92 12.96
C ASP A 116 -4.06 -11.45 11.69
N GLY A 117 -3.26 -11.70 10.66
CA GLY A 117 -3.77 -12.24 9.41
C GLY A 117 -4.59 -11.21 8.60
N GLU A 118 -5.40 -11.70 7.66
CA GLU A 118 -6.30 -10.89 6.85
C GLU A 118 -7.70 -11.50 6.88
N SER A 119 -8.63 -10.82 7.51
CA SER A 119 -10.02 -11.23 7.68
C SER A 119 -10.97 -10.05 7.43
N GLU A 120 -12.26 -10.36 7.33
CA GLU A 120 -13.31 -9.35 7.25
C GLU A 120 -13.30 -8.43 8.48
N ASP A 121 -13.19 -9.01 9.69
CA ASP A 121 -13.21 -8.28 10.95
C ASP A 121 -12.02 -7.33 11.10
N ASN A 122 -10.85 -7.75 10.63
CA ASN A 122 -9.65 -6.91 10.65
C ASN A 122 -9.79 -5.72 9.68
N TRP A 123 -10.29 -5.96 8.46
CA TRP A 123 -10.61 -4.88 7.52
C TRP A 123 -11.69 -3.94 8.05
N ASP A 124 -12.74 -4.49 8.68
CA ASP A 124 -13.79 -3.71 9.32
C ASP A 124 -13.21 -2.78 10.39
N THR A 125 -12.39 -3.30 11.29
CA THR A 125 -11.70 -2.52 12.33
C THR A 125 -10.86 -1.39 11.74
N VAL A 126 -10.09 -1.67 10.68
CA VAL A 126 -9.25 -0.67 10.02
C VAL A 126 -10.10 0.43 9.36
N PHE A 127 -11.16 0.07 8.65
CA PHE A 127 -12.04 1.03 7.99
C PHE A 127 -12.82 1.88 9.00
N GLN A 128 -13.32 1.26 10.07
CA GLN A 128 -13.96 2.00 11.18
C GLN A 128 -13.02 3.03 11.80
N SER A 129 -11.74 2.68 11.99
CA SER A 129 -10.74 3.64 12.46
C SER A 129 -10.59 4.84 11.53
N PHE A 130 -10.60 4.64 10.20
CA PHE A 130 -10.54 5.76 9.26
C PHE A 130 -11.81 6.62 9.31
N VAL A 131 -12.98 6.00 9.33
CA VAL A 131 -14.28 6.70 9.43
C VAL A 131 -14.37 7.50 10.73
N GLN A 132 -14.00 6.91 11.87
CA GLN A 132 -14.00 7.59 13.18
C GLN A 132 -13.06 8.79 13.22
N ARG A 133 -11.98 8.78 12.45
CA ARG A 133 -11.04 9.91 12.31
C ARG A 133 -11.50 10.95 11.29
N GLY A 134 -12.68 10.76 10.66
CA GLY A 134 -13.28 11.73 9.76
C GLY A 134 -13.10 11.43 8.27
N LEU A 135 -12.76 10.20 7.87
CA LEU A 135 -12.80 9.81 6.45
C LEU A 135 -14.23 9.85 5.93
N PHE A 136 -14.50 10.70 4.94
CA PHE A 136 -15.83 10.84 4.34
C PHE A 136 -15.77 11.10 2.83
N GLY A 137 -16.94 11.01 2.17
CA GLY A 137 -17.10 11.33 0.74
C GLY A 137 -16.58 10.25 -0.22
N VAL A 138 -16.30 9.04 0.26
CA VAL A 138 -15.75 7.94 -0.57
C VAL A 138 -16.79 7.51 -1.61
N LYS A 139 -16.44 7.64 -2.90
CA LYS A 139 -17.24 7.25 -4.07
C LYS A 139 -16.74 5.95 -4.70
N LEU A 140 -15.44 5.70 -4.62
CA LEU A 140 -14.81 4.51 -5.20
C LEU A 140 -13.72 3.99 -4.27
N VAL A 141 -13.80 2.71 -3.92
CA VAL A 141 -12.73 1.98 -3.22
C VAL A 141 -12.01 1.08 -4.22
N ILE A 142 -10.69 1.16 -4.28
CA ILE A 142 -9.85 0.36 -5.18
C ILE A 142 -8.97 -0.57 -4.36
N SER A 143 -9.06 -1.87 -4.61
CA SER A 143 -8.24 -2.88 -3.93
C SER A 143 -8.08 -4.15 -4.76
N ASP A 144 -7.35 -5.13 -4.24
CA ASP A 144 -7.42 -6.48 -4.76
C ASP A 144 -8.73 -7.19 -4.33
N ALA A 145 -8.95 -8.41 -4.80
CA ALA A 145 -10.21 -9.14 -4.62
C ALA A 145 -10.19 -10.08 -3.40
N HIS A 146 -9.66 -9.63 -2.27
CA HIS A 146 -9.78 -10.39 -1.03
C HIS A 146 -11.23 -10.37 -0.51
N LYS A 147 -11.84 -11.55 -0.28
CA LYS A 147 -13.27 -11.65 0.05
C LYS A 147 -13.66 -10.87 1.31
N GLY A 148 -12.82 -10.93 2.37
CA GLY A 148 -13.06 -10.20 3.62
C GLY A 148 -12.99 -8.69 3.42
N LEU A 149 -12.03 -8.20 2.62
CA LEU A 149 -11.90 -6.79 2.28
C LEU A 149 -13.16 -6.27 1.57
N VAL A 150 -13.62 -6.96 0.53
CA VAL A 150 -14.79 -6.53 -0.26
C VAL A 150 -16.05 -6.44 0.61
N LYS A 151 -16.25 -7.39 1.54
CA LYS A 151 -17.37 -7.34 2.49
C LYS A 151 -17.26 -6.14 3.43
N ALA A 152 -16.08 -5.91 4.00
CA ALA A 152 -15.83 -4.75 4.86
C ALA A 152 -16.02 -3.42 4.12
N VAL A 153 -15.62 -3.33 2.84
CA VAL A 153 -15.89 -2.14 2.00
C VAL A 153 -17.40 -1.87 1.92
N ARG A 154 -18.19 -2.87 1.56
CA ARG A 154 -19.65 -2.73 1.44
C ARG A 154 -20.33 -2.33 2.74
N LYS A 155 -19.78 -2.74 3.87
CA LYS A 155 -20.29 -2.43 5.21
C LYS A 155 -19.96 -1.00 5.64
N ASN A 156 -18.74 -0.52 5.40
CA ASN A 156 -18.25 0.75 5.94
C ASN A 156 -18.40 1.94 4.99
N PHE A 157 -18.46 1.70 3.68
CA PHE A 157 -18.54 2.76 2.67
C PHE A 157 -19.84 2.64 1.87
N LEU A 158 -20.96 2.90 2.54
CA LEU A 158 -22.29 2.84 1.94
C LEU A 158 -22.40 3.84 0.79
N GLY A 159 -22.83 3.35 -0.38
CA GLY A 159 -22.95 4.16 -1.60
C GLY A 159 -21.65 4.26 -2.42
N ALA A 160 -20.52 3.80 -1.91
CA ALA A 160 -19.29 3.69 -2.70
C ALA A 160 -19.30 2.46 -3.61
N SER A 161 -18.84 2.62 -4.84
CA SER A 161 -18.52 1.49 -5.72
C SER A 161 -17.20 0.85 -5.30
N TRP A 162 -17.07 -0.46 -5.55
CA TRP A 162 -15.80 -1.16 -5.38
C TRP A 162 -15.19 -1.51 -6.74
N GLN A 163 -13.96 -1.08 -6.96
CA GLN A 163 -13.17 -1.35 -8.15
C GLN A 163 -12.11 -2.42 -7.83
N ARG A 164 -12.20 -3.56 -8.47
CA ARG A 164 -11.11 -4.54 -8.45
C ARG A 164 -9.89 -3.99 -9.19
N CYS A 165 -8.72 -4.03 -8.58
CA CYS A 165 -7.48 -3.61 -9.22
C CYS A 165 -7.25 -4.38 -10.53
N GLN A 166 -7.26 -3.67 -11.66
CA GLN A 166 -7.11 -4.30 -13.00
C GLN A 166 -5.76 -5.00 -13.18
N ALA A 167 -4.69 -4.51 -12.55
CA ALA A 167 -3.38 -5.15 -12.64
C ALA A 167 -3.37 -6.51 -11.94
N HIS A 168 -3.91 -6.60 -10.71
CA HIS A 168 -4.06 -7.87 -10.00
C HIS A 168 -5.04 -8.79 -10.70
N PHE A 169 -6.12 -8.27 -11.24
CA PHE A 169 -7.10 -9.05 -11.99
C PHE A 169 -6.49 -9.70 -13.23
N LEU A 170 -5.79 -8.94 -14.06
CA LEU A 170 -5.07 -9.47 -15.22
C LEU A 170 -4.00 -10.50 -14.83
N ARG A 171 -3.27 -10.26 -13.74
CA ARG A 171 -2.30 -11.23 -13.21
C ARG A 171 -2.99 -12.55 -12.85
N ASN A 172 -4.11 -12.50 -12.12
CA ASN A 172 -4.88 -13.69 -11.75
C ASN A 172 -5.38 -14.47 -12.98
N ILE A 173 -5.78 -13.78 -14.05
CA ILE A 173 -6.16 -14.42 -15.33
C ILE A 173 -4.92 -15.06 -15.98
N PHE A 174 -3.81 -14.34 -16.06
CA PHE A 174 -2.57 -14.83 -16.69
C PHE A 174 -1.99 -16.05 -15.97
N ASP A 175 -2.11 -16.12 -14.63
CA ASP A 175 -1.65 -17.25 -13.83
C ASP A 175 -2.39 -18.55 -14.14
N LYS A 176 -3.58 -18.47 -14.79
CA LYS A 176 -4.36 -19.63 -15.26
C LYS A 176 -4.12 -19.98 -16.71
N LEU A 177 -3.39 -19.15 -17.44
CA LEU A 177 -3.03 -19.45 -18.80
C LEU A 177 -1.94 -20.52 -18.88
N PRO A 178 -1.95 -21.40 -19.88
CA PRO A 178 -0.87 -22.33 -20.15
C PRO A 178 0.47 -21.61 -20.32
N LYS A 179 1.58 -22.22 -19.89
CA LYS A 179 2.93 -21.63 -20.01
C LYS A 179 3.32 -21.28 -21.44
N LYS A 180 2.79 -22.02 -22.43
CA LYS A 180 3.05 -21.85 -23.87
C LYS A 180 1.90 -21.17 -24.62
N VAL A 181 1.10 -20.34 -23.92
CA VAL A 181 0.02 -19.58 -24.58
C VAL A 181 0.62 -18.51 -25.50
N SER A 182 -0.04 -18.25 -26.63
CA SER A 182 0.35 -17.20 -27.59
C SER A 182 0.36 -15.83 -26.93
N SER A 183 1.27 -14.95 -27.35
CA SER A 183 1.28 -13.54 -26.98
C SER A 183 -0.05 -12.85 -27.32
N ASP A 184 -0.66 -13.23 -28.42
CA ASP A 184 -1.90 -12.64 -28.94
C ASP A 184 -3.06 -12.78 -27.93
N VAL A 185 -3.21 -13.95 -27.29
CA VAL A 185 -4.21 -14.17 -26.24
C VAL A 185 -4.02 -13.18 -25.08
N LYS A 186 -2.76 -12.96 -24.63
CA LYS A 186 -2.46 -12.00 -23.57
C LYS A 186 -2.71 -10.55 -23.99
N ASP A 187 -2.46 -10.23 -25.25
CA ASP A 187 -2.64 -8.87 -25.76
C ASP A 187 -4.12 -8.58 -26.02
N GLU A 188 -4.90 -9.57 -26.48
CA GLU A 188 -6.35 -9.48 -26.51
C GLU A 188 -6.95 -9.25 -25.11
N LEU A 189 -6.56 -10.02 -24.09
CA LEU A 189 -6.97 -9.80 -22.70
C LEU A 189 -6.65 -8.39 -22.18
N LYS A 190 -5.43 -7.90 -22.45
CA LYS A 190 -5.05 -6.53 -22.07
C LYS A 190 -5.88 -5.49 -22.83
N SER A 191 -6.26 -5.77 -24.09
CA SER A 191 -7.01 -4.85 -24.93
C SER A 191 -8.41 -4.59 -24.40
N ILE A 192 -9.03 -5.56 -23.70
CA ILE A 192 -10.33 -5.43 -23.05
C ILE A 192 -10.32 -4.22 -22.11
N PHE A 193 -9.31 -4.15 -21.22
CA PHE A 193 -9.21 -3.09 -20.20
C PHE A 193 -8.55 -1.80 -20.70
N LYS A 194 -8.14 -1.74 -21.97
CA LYS A 194 -7.65 -0.50 -22.61
C LYS A 194 -8.77 0.31 -23.25
N ALA A 195 -9.96 -0.28 -23.44
CA ALA A 195 -11.08 0.45 -24.00
C ALA A 195 -11.51 1.58 -23.06
N SER A 196 -11.89 2.71 -23.65
CA SER A 196 -12.35 3.91 -22.93
C SER A 196 -13.86 3.90 -22.69
N GLU A 197 -14.60 3.10 -23.42
CA GLU A 197 -16.06 3.04 -23.38
C GLU A 197 -16.54 1.72 -22.79
N LEU A 198 -17.61 1.78 -22.01
CA LEU A 198 -18.20 0.62 -21.33
C LEU A 198 -18.67 -0.44 -22.35
N GLU A 199 -19.41 -0.01 -23.38
CA GLU A 199 -19.93 -0.89 -24.43
C GLU A 199 -18.79 -1.63 -25.16
N LEU A 200 -17.77 -0.88 -25.59
CA LEU A 200 -16.61 -1.47 -26.27
C LEU A 200 -15.83 -2.43 -25.36
N THR A 201 -15.79 -2.14 -24.04
CA THR A 201 -15.11 -3.03 -23.08
C THR A 201 -15.87 -4.35 -22.95
N ARG A 202 -17.20 -4.30 -22.90
CA ARG A 202 -18.07 -5.49 -22.85
C ARG A 202 -18.01 -6.28 -24.16
N GLU A 203 -18.10 -5.62 -25.29
CA GLU A 203 -17.98 -6.24 -26.63
C GLU A 203 -16.66 -7.01 -26.76
N ARG A 204 -15.54 -6.42 -26.37
CA ARG A 204 -14.24 -7.11 -26.39
C ARG A 204 -14.17 -8.31 -25.46
N LYS A 205 -14.79 -8.23 -24.28
CA LYS A 205 -14.90 -9.35 -23.35
C LYS A 205 -15.70 -10.49 -23.98
N GLU A 206 -16.89 -10.20 -24.52
CA GLU A 206 -17.74 -11.22 -25.16
C GLU A 206 -17.02 -11.87 -26.35
N HIS A 207 -16.41 -11.08 -27.23
CA HIS A 207 -15.62 -11.60 -28.35
C HIS A 207 -14.47 -12.53 -27.86
N PHE A 208 -13.79 -12.18 -26.78
CA PHE A 208 -12.77 -13.04 -26.20
C PHE A 208 -13.35 -14.36 -25.68
N LEU A 209 -14.48 -14.30 -24.97
CA LEU A 209 -15.15 -15.51 -24.44
C LEU A 209 -15.71 -16.41 -25.56
N GLU A 210 -16.29 -15.85 -26.60
CA GLU A 210 -16.75 -16.60 -27.79
C GLU A 210 -15.58 -17.31 -28.46
N LYS A 211 -14.45 -16.63 -28.62
CA LYS A 211 -13.29 -17.18 -29.35
C LYS A 211 -12.55 -18.26 -28.54
N TYR A 212 -12.44 -18.11 -27.20
CA TYR A 212 -11.58 -18.94 -26.37
C TYR A 212 -12.33 -19.77 -25.32
N GLY A 213 -13.60 -19.50 -25.05
CA GLY A 213 -14.35 -20.12 -23.96
C GLY A 213 -14.52 -21.64 -24.14
N CYS A 214 -14.53 -22.16 -25.37
CA CYS A 214 -14.60 -23.60 -25.67
C CYS A 214 -13.24 -24.33 -25.57
N ASP A 215 -12.12 -23.59 -25.44
CA ASP A 215 -10.80 -24.21 -25.23
C ASP A 215 -10.63 -24.64 -23.79
N SER A 216 -10.62 -25.94 -23.55
CA SER A 216 -10.43 -26.49 -22.18
C SER A 216 -9.15 -26.02 -21.47
N LYS A 217 -8.14 -25.60 -22.23
CA LYS A 217 -6.88 -25.05 -21.68
C LYS A 217 -7.02 -23.62 -21.19
N LEU A 218 -8.02 -22.89 -21.68
CA LEU A 218 -8.26 -21.47 -21.37
C LEU A 218 -9.49 -21.26 -20.48
N SER A 219 -10.33 -22.31 -20.29
CA SER A 219 -11.60 -22.20 -19.55
C SER A 219 -11.43 -21.57 -18.17
N ALA A 220 -10.42 -21.97 -17.39
CA ALA A 220 -10.18 -21.39 -16.05
C ALA A 220 -9.82 -19.90 -16.10
N ALA A 221 -9.17 -19.42 -17.16
CA ALA A 221 -8.90 -18.00 -17.35
C ALA A 221 -10.16 -17.24 -17.78
N CYS A 222 -10.99 -17.85 -18.63
CA CYS A 222 -12.30 -17.31 -19.04
C CYS A 222 -13.25 -17.22 -17.85
N ASP A 223 -13.33 -18.24 -16.99
CA ASP A 223 -14.15 -18.22 -15.77
C ASP A 223 -13.76 -17.06 -14.83
N ILE A 224 -12.45 -16.82 -14.65
CA ILE A 224 -11.98 -15.68 -13.83
C ILE A 224 -12.38 -14.37 -14.49
N LEU A 225 -12.18 -14.24 -15.81
CA LEU A 225 -12.55 -13.03 -16.54
C LEU A 225 -14.04 -12.75 -16.39
N GLU A 226 -14.89 -13.72 -16.62
CA GLU A 226 -16.34 -13.58 -16.56
C GLU A 226 -16.81 -13.19 -15.15
N ASN A 227 -16.37 -13.94 -14.13
CA ASN A 227 -16.81 -13.74 -12.75
C ASN A 227 -16.30 -12.44 -12.08
N GLY A 228 -15.20 -11.85 -12.55
CA GLY A 228 -14.62 -10.65 -11.95
C GLY A 228 -14.67 -9.41 -12.82
N PHE A 229 -15.26 -9.50 -13.99
CA PHE A 229 -15.24 -8.43 -14.99
C PHE A 229 -15.95 -7.16 -14.54
N GLU A 230 -17.20 -7.26 -14.07
CA GLU A 230 -17.99 -6.11 -13.66
C GLU A 230 -17.33 -5.34 -12.51
N ASP A 231 -16.70 -6.03 -11.57
CA ASP A 231 -15.93 -5.41 -10.49
C ASP A 231 -14.66 -4.69 -10.98
N ALA A 232 -14.11 -5.11 -12.12
CA ALA A 232 -12.88 -4.54 -12.69
C ALA A 232 -13.12 -3.35 -13.63
N ILE A 233 -14.38 -3.04 -13.94
CA ILE A 233 -14.77 -1.96 -14.87
C ILE A 233 -15.55 -0.81 -14.21
N GLN A 234 -15.75 -0.83 -12.88
CA GLN A 234 -16.46 0.23 -12.15
C GLN A 234 -15.85 1.62 -12.40
N ILE A 235 -14.55 1.66 -12.67
CA ILE A 235 -13.81 2.87 -13.01
C ILE A 235 -14.35 3.58 -14.26
N LEU A 236 -15.02 2.86 -15.17
CA LEU A 236 -15.55 3.42 -16.41
C LEU A 236 -16.71 4.40 -16.18
N SER A 237 -17.32 4.42 -15.01
CA SER A 237 -18.30 5.44 -14.61
C SER A 237 -17.70 6.81 -14.31
N PHE A 238 -16.37 6.92 -14.23
CA PHE A 238 -15.66 8.17 -13.93
C PHE A 238 -15.05 8.78 -15.21
N PRO A 239 -14.70 10.10 -15.20
CA PRO A 239 -14.08 10.78 -16.34
C PRO A 239 -12.73 10.14 -16.75
N GLU A 240 -12.40 10.20 -18.04
CA GLU A 240 -11.23 9.51 -18.61
C GLU A 240 -9.89 9.98 -18.02
N ASN A 241 -9.73 11.28 -17.75
CA ASN A 241 -8.54 11.88 -17.13
C ASN A 241 -8.20 11.25 -15.77
N ILE A 242 -9.22 10.75 -15.04
CA ILE A 242 -9.09 10.13 -13.73
C ILE A 242 -8.75 8.62 -13.87
N ARG A 243 -9.43 7.92 -14.79
CA ARG A 243 -9.39 6.46 -14.93
C ARG A 243 -7.98 5.89 -14.99
N ARG A 244 -7.09 6.52 -15.76
CA ARG A 244 -5.72 6.04 -15.98
C ARG A 244 -4.93 5.86 -14.67
N ARG A 245 -5.18 6.71 -13.70
CA ARG A 245 -4.44 6.74 -12.42
C ARG A 245 -5.03 5.84 -11.36
N ILE A 246 -6.36 5.64 -11.36
CA ILE A 246 -7.05 4.94 -10.27
C ILE A 246 -7.62 3.56 -10.66
N ARG A 247 -7.45 3.10 -11.90
CA ARG A 247 -7.86 1.73 -12.30
C ARG A 247 -7.00 0.62 -11.68
N THR A 248 -5.88 0.98 -11.04
CA THR A 248 -4.93 0.06 -10.44
C THR A 248 -4.42 0.61 -9.11
N THR A 249 -3.92 -0.26 -8.26
CA THR A 249 -3.25 0.09 -6.99
C THR A 249 -1.74 0.33 -7.16
N ASN A 250 -1.27 0.75 -8.32
CA ASN A 250 0.16 0.94 -8.60
C ASN A 250 0.88 1.87 -7.60
N VAL A 251 0.18 2.86 -7.04
CA VAL A 251 0.74 3.73 -6.01
C VAL A 251 1.02 2.94 -4.72
N LEU A 252 0.10 2.05 -4.33
CA LEU A 252 0.29 1.14 -3.21
C LEU A 252 1.37 0.09 -3.51
N GLU A 253 1.42 -0.46 -4.71
CA GLU A 253 2.47 -1.42 -5.10
C GLU A 253 3.87 -0.81 -4.94
N ARG A 254 4.08 0.44 -5.40
CA ARG A 254 5.36 1.16 -5.21
C ARG A 254 5.68 1.41 -3.75
N LEU A 255 4.68 1.79 -2.96
CA LEU A 255 4.83 1.98 -1.53
C LEU A 255 5.19 0.65 -0.84
N ASN A 256 4.53 -0.44 -1.22
CA ASN A 256 4.80 -1.78 -0.73
C ASN A 256 6.22 -2.26 -1.09
N GLU A 257 6.75 -1.92 -2.27
CA GLU A 257 8.14 -2.21 -2.64
C GLU A 257 9.14 -1.49 -1.71
N GLU A 258 8.87 -0.22 -1.37
CA GLU A 258 9.68 0.53 -0.41
C GLU A 258 9.64 -0.11 0.99
N ILE A 259 8.47 -0.54 1.43
CA ILE A 259 8.29 -1.26 2.69
C ILE A 259 9.06 -2.60 2.65
N ARG A 260 8.91 -3.38 1.57
CA ARG A 260 9.62 -4.65 1.37
C ARG A 260 11.14 -4.49 1.37
N ARG A 261 11.65 -3.36 0.89
CA ARG A 261 13.09 -3.07 0.94
C ARG A 261 13.61 -3.02 2.38
N ARG A 262 12.85 -2.45 3.33
CA ARG A 262 13.20 -2.42 4.77
C ARG A 262 13.01 -3.79 5.41
N GLU A 263 11.93 -4.47 5.08
CA GLU A 263 11.65 -5.82 5.55
C GLU A 263 12.80 -6.79 5.21
N ARG A 264 13.35 -6.76 3.99
CA ARG A 264 14.46 -7.63 3.58
C ARG A 264 15.70 -7.47 4.44
N VAL A 265 15.93 -6.29 5.01
CA VAL A 265 17.06 -6.02 5.92
C VAL A 265 16.78 -6.57 7.32
N ILE A 266 15.54 -6.41 7.81
CA ILE A 266 15.15 -6.80 9.17
C ILE A 266 14.78 -8.28 9.22
N ARG A 267 14.09 -8.79 8.22
CA ARG A 267 13.57 -10.14 8.01
C ARG A 267 12.51 -10.57 9.03
N ILE A 268 12.81 -10.48 10.32
CA ILE A 268 11.91 -10.81 11.42
C ILE A 268 11.95 -9.67 12.41
N PHE A 269 10.83 -8.99 12.56
CA PHE A 269 10.71 -7.91 13.53
C PHE A 269 10.70 -8.47 14.96
N PRO A 270 11.37 -7.81 15.92
CA PRO A 270 11.43 -8.30 17.30
C PRO A 270 10.07 -8.25 18.02
N ASN A 271 9.18 -7.33 17.64
CA ASN A 271 7.82 -7.17 18.17
C ASN A 271 6.99 -6.27 17.24
N ILE A 272 5.68 -6.18 17.49
CA ILE A 272 4.72 -5.37 16.72
C ILE A 272 5.11 -3.87 16.76
N ASN A 273 5.53 -3.35 17.92
CA ASN A 273 5.92 -1.95 18.03
C ASN A 273 7.08 -1.58 17.09
N SER A 274 7.97 -2.52 16.81
CA SER A 274 9.04 -2.28 15.85
C SER A 274 8.56 -2.27 14.40
N ILE A 275 7.52 -3.06 14.05
CA ILE A 275 6.83 -2.91 12.76
C ILE A 275 6.20 -1.53 12.67
N THR A 276 5.36 -1.19 13.65
CA THR A 276 4.63 0.08 13.71
C THR A 276 5.58 1.27 13.58
N ARG A 277 6.71 1.26 14.30
CA ARG A 277 7.73 2.30 14.25
C ARG A 277 8.34 2.46 12.86
N ILE A 278 8.93 1.39 12.33
CA ILE A 278 9.69 1.46 11.07
C ILE A 278 8.75 1.76 9.89
N ILE A 279 7.63 1.05 9.81
CA ILE A 279 6.68 1.26 8.72
C ILE A 279 5.96 2.59 8.88
N GLY A 280 5.55 2.94 10.11
CA GLY A 280 4.90 4.21 10.38
C GLY A 280 5.78 5.42 10.03
N THR A 281 7.06 5.38 10.38
CA THR A 281 7.99 6.46 10.00
C THR A 281 8.16 6.56 8.50
N LEU A 282 8.33 5.43 7.81
CA LEU A 282 8.41 5.41 6.35
C LEU A 282 7.15 6.00 5.69
N LEU A 283 5.97 5.60 6.18
CA LEU A 283 4.71 6.09 5.64
C LEU A 283 4.52 7.60 5.92
N MET A 284 4.90 8.06 7.10
CA MET A 284 4.88 9.47 7.48
C MET A 284 5.79 10.32 6.60
N GLU A 285 7.01 9.85 6.30
CA GLU A 285 7.93 10.52 5.38
C GLU A 285 7.34 10.59 3.96
N LYS A 286 6.80 9.49 3.47
CA LYS A 286 6.17 9.44 2.14
C LYS A 286 4.93 10.31 2.04
N ASP A 287 4.13 10.39 3.08
CA ASP A 287 2.97 11.28 3.17
C ASP A 287 3.42 12.74 3.10
N THR A 288 4.43 13.12 3.88
CA THR A 288 5.04 14.46 3.86
C THR A 288 5.61 14.80 2.49
N GLU A 289 6.32 13.87 1.84
CA GLU A 289 6.85 14.04 0.48
C GLU A 289 5.73 14.28 -0.54
N TRP A 290 4.62 13.54 -0.43
CA TRP A 290 3.48 13.71 -1.33
C TRP A 290 2.75 15.04 -1.13
N LEU A 291 2.55 15.44 0.12
CA LEU A 291 1.90 16.71 0.46
C LEU A 291 2.75 17.92 0.05
N ALA A 292 4.06 17.82 0.14
CA ALA A 292 4.99 18.87 -0.30
C ALA A 292 5.11 18.95 -1.84
N SER A 293 4.65 17.94 -2.57
CA SER A 293 4.73 17.93 -4.04
C SER A 293 3.75 18.94 -4.65
N PRO A 294 4.17 19.82 -5.57
CA PRO A 294 3.26 20.72 -6.27
C PRO A 294 2.36 19.99 -7.27
N ARG A 295 2.70 18.73 -7.63
CA ARG A 295 1.96 17.96 -8.62
C ARG A 295 0.76 17.27 -7.97
N LYS A 296 -0.42 17.53 -8.51
CA LYS A 296 -1.62 16.76 -8.18
C LYS A 296 -1.51 15.33 -8.71
N TYR A 297 -2.07 14.39 -7.98
CA TYR A 297 -2.15 13.00 -8.42
C TYR A 297 -3.26 12.82 -9.47
N LEU A 298 -4.39 13.51 -9.29
CA LEU A 298 -5.49 13.60 -10.26
C LEU A 298 -5.71 15.07 -10.64
N GLU A 299 -6.15 15.27 -11.86
CA GLU A 299 -6.64 16.56 -12.37
C GLU A 299 -8.12 16.39 -12.70
N PHE A 300 -8.97 17.14 -12.00
CA PHE A 300 -10.42 17.12 -12.17
C PHE A 300 -10.88 18.13 -13.19
#